data_d96012e0b696a73b2e2a575877818549
#
_entry.id   d96012e0b696a73b2e2a575877818549
#
_cell.length_a   1.000
_cell.length_b   1.000
_cell.length_c   1.000
_cell.angle_alpha   90.00
_cell.angle_beta   90.00
_cell.angle_gamma   90.00
#
_symmetry.space_group_name_H-M   'P 1'
#
loop_
_entity.id
_entity.type
_entity.pdbx_description
1 polymer ?
#
loop_
_entity_poly.entity_id
_entity_poly.type
_entity_poly.pdbx_seq_one_letter_code
_entity_poly.pdbx_strand_id
1 'polypeptide(L)'
;LVGGTPWTALEPKNLNSTNGAALKVEPDQAIFVSGANGKTTYTLQADTKLNGITAVRLEMLADDRLPGKGPGLGNGNFVLGEIELDIAPAADPKKFSRVKFSTARASFSQKSYEVAKAIDGNPGGPNAGWAISPEVGKNQTAIFSIADPVQLEGGSILRFTLKQPYDDTHTLGKFRLSVTTQKGPLPFALPGDVKEALAVQKDQRNKAQLDAITKYFRENDSTLKSLDQKLAEARKPLPINPKLVELRGLLTALEKKPSVDPRHDRWLNDLSLSKKQLAQRRLTRAQDLTWALINTSAFLFNH
;
A
#
# COMPACT_ATOMS: atom_id res chain seq x y z
N LEU A 1 6.41 -24.25 19.17
CA LEU A 1 6.98 -24.42 17.82
C LEU A 1 7.65 -23.12 17.41
N VAL A 2 8.97 -23.01 17.59
CA VAL A 2 9.81 -21.95 17.02
C VAL A 2 10.05 -22.33 15.55
N GLY A 3 9.03 -22.22 14.73
CA GLY A 3 9.09 -22.58 13.33
C GLY A 3 9.37 -21.34 12.49
N GLY A 4 10.65 -21.00 12.32
CA GLY A 4 11.04 -20.28 11.11
C GLY A 4 10.63 -21.13 9.91
N THR A 5 10.11 -20.53 8.84
CA THR A 5 9.79 -21.27 7.61
C THR A 5 11.01 -22.06 7.18
N PRO A 6 10.93 -23.39 7.04
CA PRO A 6 12.08 -24.19 6.65
C PRO A 6 12.43 -23.88 5.18
N TRP A 7 13.34 -22.95 4.99
CA TRP A 7 13.95 -22.68 3.70
C TRP A 7 15.13 -23.63 3.49
N THR A 8 15.11 -24.37 2.41
CA THR A 8 16.23 -25.18 1.98
C THR A 8 17.03 -24.39 0.96
N ALA A 9 18.27 -24.03 1.31
CA ALA A 9 19.18 -23.39 0.36
C ALA A 9 19.49 -24.35 -0.78
N LEU A 10 19.48 -23.84 -1.99
CA LEU A 10 19.80 -24.63 -3.18
C LEU A 10 21.32 -24.64 -3.40
N GLU A 11 21.84 -25.77 -3.84
CA GLU A 11 23.22 -25.90 -4.27
C GLU A 11 23.31 -25.60 -5.79
N PRO A 12 23.83 -24.40 -6.19
CA PRO A 12 23.81 -24.00 -7.58
C PRO A 12 24.83 -24.76 -8.43
N LYS A 13 24.40 -25.12 -9.62
CA LYS A 13 25.26 -25.75 -10.65
C LYS A 13 24.94 -25.20 -12.03
N ASN A 14 25.77 -25.48 -13.01
CA ASN A 14 25.59 -25.07 -14.42
C ASN A 14 25.33 -23.57 -14.55
N LEU A 15 26.16 -22.76 -13.84
CA LEU A 15 26.05 -21.31 -13.88
C LEU A 15 26.54 -20.74 -15.22
N ASN A 16 25.77 -19.83 -15.75
CA ASN A 16 26.12 -19.13 -16.99
C ASN A 16 25.66 -17.67 -16.93
N SER A 17 26.41 -16.79 -17.58
CA SER A 17 26.04 -15.39 -17.80
C SER A 17 26.18 -15.06 -19.30
N THR A 18 25.25 -14.26 -19.84
CA THR A 18 25.28 -13.91 -21.25
C THR A 18 26.33 -12.86 -21.61
N ASN A 19 26.82 -12.10 -20.64
CA ASN A 19 27.85 -11.07 -20.83
C ASN A 19 29.26 -11.53 -20.43
N GLY A 20 29.46 -12.81 -20.06
CA GLY A 20 30.77 -13.34 -19.65
C GLY A 20 31.15 -13.02 -18.18
N ALA A 21 30.26 -12.51 -17.35
CA ALA A 21 30.51 -12.37 -15.91
C ALA A 21 30.80 -13.74 -15.29
N ALA A 22 31.75 -13.80 -14.36
CA ALA A 22 32.08 -15.00 -13.62
C ALA A 22 31.14 -15.14 -12.41
N LEU A 23 30.43 -16.26 -12.36
CA LEU A 23 29.56 -16.64 -11.24
C LEU A 23 30.23 -17.71 -10.42
N LYS A 24 30.57 -17.42 -9.17
CA LYS A 24 31.28 -18.36 -8.27
C LYS A 24 30.37 -18.71 -7.09
N VAL A 25 30.18 -20.01 -6.83
CA VAL A 25 29.47 -20.51 -5.64
C VAL A 25 30.41 -20.42 -4.45
N GLU A 26 29.93 -19.83 -3.36
CA GLU A 26 30.61 -19.74 -2.07
C GLU A 26 30.17 -20.85 -1.11
N PRO A 27 30.92 -21.12 -0.02
CA PRO A 27 30.61 -22.22 0.91
C PRO A 27 29.21 -22.17 1.54
N ASP A 28 28.62 -20.98 1.65
CA ASP A 28 27.24 -20.74 2.12
C ASP A 28 26.19 -20.87 1.02
N GLN A 29 26.58 -21.39 -0.17
CA GLN A 29 25.77 -21.56 -1.37
C GLN A 29 25.31 -20.24 -2.01
N ALA A 30 25.86 -19.11 -1.57
CA ALA A 30 25.68 -17.84 -2.27
C ALA A 30 26.49 -17.84 -3.58
N ILE A 31 25.97 -17.13 -4.56
CA ILE A 31 26.66 -16.89 -5.83
C ILE A 31 27.26 -15.48 -5.76
N PHE A 32 28.58 -15.41 -5.86
CA PHE A 32 29.32 -14.14 -6.01
C PHE A 32 29.63 -13.89 -7.48
N VAL A 33 29.31 -12.68 -7.95
CA VAL A 33 29.50 -12.26 -9.34
C VAL A 33 30.71 -11.33 -9.44
N SER A 34 31.55 -11.55 -10.44
CA SER A 34 32.73 -10.75 -10.72
C SER A 34 33.01 -10.67 -12.21
N GLY A 35 33.95 -9.81 -12.62
CA GLY A 35 34.35 -9.63 -14.01
C GLY A 35 33.47 -8.69 -14.78
N ALA A 36 32.94 -9.12 -15.92
CA ALA A 36 32.12 -8.28 -16.80
C ALA A 36 30.86 -7.77 -16.08
N ASN A 37 30.59 -6.49 -16.21
CA ASN A 37 29.34 -5.86 -15.77
C ASN A 37 28.54 -5.43 -17.01
N GLY A 38 27.25 -5.20 -16.89
CA GLY A 38 26.36 -4.80 -17.97
C GLY A 38 25.16 -5.70 -18.15
N LYS A 39 24.28 -5.31 -19.05
CA LYS A 39 23.05 -6.06 -19.38
C LYS A 39 23.33 -7.54 -19.56
N THR A 40 22.64 -8.37 -18.78
CA THR A 40 22.93 -9.81 -18.78
C THR A 40 21.71 -10.62 -18.37
N THR A 41 21.82 -11.92 -18.63
CA THR A 41 20.94 -12.94 -18.08
C THR A 41 21.78 -13.98 -17.36
N TYR A 42 21.53 -14.20 -16.07
CA TYR A 42 22.13 -15.32 -15.35
C TYR A 42 21.21 -16.52 -15.46
N THR A 43 21.79 -17.67 -15.78
CA THR A 43 21.09 -18.96 -15.77
C THR A 43 21.83 -19.91 -14.85
N LEU A 44 21.09 -20.59 -13.99
CA LEU A 44 21.64 -21.58 -13.09
C LEU A 44 20.65 -22.73 -12.88
N GLN A 45 21.17 -23.86 -12.46
CA GLN A 45 20.37 -25.02 -12.10
C GLN A 45 20.67 -25.47 -10.66
N ALA A 46 19.71 -26.15 -10.05
CA ALA A 46 19.90 -26.83 -8.78
C ALA A 46 19.02 -28.08 -8.71
N ASP A 47 19.56 -29.15 -8.10
CA ASP A 47 18.77 -30.35 -7.84
C ASP A 47 18.05 -30.23 -6.51
N THR A 48 16.88 -30.83 -6.43
CA THR A 48 16.15 -30.94 -5.16
C THR A 48 15.36 -32.23 -5.10
N LYS A 49 15.28 -32.80 -3.89
CA LYS A 49 14.38 -33.93 -3.57
C LYS A 49 13.07 -33.47 -2.96
N LEU A 50 12.89 -32.15 -2.78
CA LEU A 50 11.66 -31.60 -2.21
C LEU A 50 10.50 -31.77 -3.19
N ASN A 51 9.38 -32.25 -2.69
CA ASN A 51 8.13 -32.38 -3.40
C ASN A 51 7.11 -31.37 -2.87
N GLY A 52 6.33 -30.74 -3.76
CA GLY A 52 5.34 -29.73 -3.37
C GLY A 52 5.97 -28.37 -3.07
N ILE A 53 6.94 -27.93 -3.87
CA ILE A 53 7.55 -26.59 -3.72
C ILE A 53 6.48 -25.52 -3.91
N THR A 54 6.35 -24.63 -2.91
CA THR A 54 5.34 -23.57 -2.87
C THR A 54 5.90 -22.17 -3.10
N ALA A 55 7.21 -21.97 -2.86
CA ALA A 55 7.84 -20.67 -3.08
C ALA A 55 9.36 -20.78 -3.25
N VAL A 56 9.89 -19.73 -3.90
CA VAL A 56 11.31 -19.44 -4.02
C VAL A 56 11.65 -18.20 -3.21
N ARG A 57 12.78 -18.23 -2.50
CA ARG A 57 13.38 -17.07 -1.84
C ARG A 57 14.68 -16.69 -2.57
N LEU A 58 14.77 -15.43 -2.95
CA LEU A 58 16.00 -14.81 -3.44
C LEU A 58 16.52 -13.88 -2.35
N GLU A 59 17.69 -14.22 -1.81
CA GLU A 59 18.41 -13.38 -0.84
C GLU A 59 19.49 -12.60 -1.60
N MET A 60 19.41 -11.30 -1.58
CA MET A 60 20.43 -10.38 -2.08
C MET A 60 21.34 -10.03 -0.91
N LEU A 61 22.61 -10.39 -1.00
CA LEU A 61 23.54 -10.39 0.14
C LEU A 61 24.55 -9.25 0.00
N ALA A 62 24.60 -8.40 1.02
CA ALA A 62 25.63 -7.37 1.13
C ALA A 62 27.03 -8.02 1.28
N ASP A 63 28.04 -7.42 0.64
CA ASP A 63 29.41 -7.90 0.69
C ASP A 63 30.37 -6.71 0.48
N ASP A 64 31.36 -6.57 1.34
CA ASP A 64 32.33 -5.46 1.28
C ASP A 64 33.18 -5.45 0.01
N ARG A 65 33.26 -6.56 -0.72
CA ARG A 65 33.95 -6.68 -2.02
C ARG A 65 33.18 -6.03 -3.17
N LEU A 66 31.89 -5.72 -2.97
CA LEU A 66 31.02 -5.14 -4.01
C LEU A 66 30.99 -3.60 -3.91
N PRO A 67 30.76 -2.90 -5.03
CA PRO A 67 30.54 -1.46 -5.01
C PRO A 67 29.42 -1.08 -4.03
N GLY A 68 29.60 -0.02 -3.25
CA GLY A 68 28.61 0.42 -2.25
C GLY A 68 28.24 -0.65 -1.21
N LYS A 69 29.10 -1.67 -1.01
CA LYS A 69 28.88 -2.87 -0.18
C LYS A 69 27.76 -3.79 -0.69
N GLY A 70 27.41 -3.69 -1.95
CA GLY A 70 26.40 -4.53 -2.61
C GLY A 70 24.96 -4.26 -2.12
N PRO A 71 24.06 -5.24 -2.37
CA PRO A 71 24.25 -6.54 -3.00
C PRO A 71 24.33 -6.51 -4.54
N GLY A 72 24.11 -5.37 -5.17
CA GLY A 72 24.23 -5.18 -6.61
C GLY A 72 25.53 -4.52 -7.04
N LEU A 73 25.81 -4.51 -8.36
CA LEU A 73 27.02 -3.91 -8.94
C LEU A 73 26.85 -2.43 -9.30
N GLY A 74 25.61 -1.90 -9.34
CA GLY A 74 25.32 -0.47 -9.57
C GLY A 74 25.46 0.37 -8.32
N ASN A 75 26.67 0.56 -7.83
CA ASN A 75 26.94 1.25 -6.55
C ASN A 75 26.10 0.69 -5.38
N GLY A 76 26.03 -0.63 -5.31
CA GLY A 76 25.25 -1.36 -4.32
C GLY A 76 23.81 -1.67 -4.74
N ASN A 77 23.25 -0.96 -5.70
CA ASN A 77 21.94 -1.21 -6.26
C ASN A 77 21.96 -2.23 -7.41
N PHE A 78 20.83 -2.80 -7.74
CA PHE A 78 20.60 -3.66 -8.91
C PHE A 78 19.20 -3.40 -9.46
N VAL A 79 18.95 -3.86 -10.69
CA VAL A 79 17.60 -3.97 -11.26
C VAL A 79 17.42 -5.38 -11.82
N LEU A 80 16.65 -6.20 -11.13
CA LEU A 80 16.23 -7.51 -11.60
C LEU A 80 14.97 -7.35 -12.44
N GLY A 81 15.13 -7.37 -13.76
CA GLY A 81 14.01 -7.19 -14.69
C GLY A 81 13.01 -8.33 -14.62
N GLU A 82 13.50 -9.59 -14.59
CA GLU A 82 12.60 -10.76 -14.52
C GLU A 82 13.30 -11.94 -13.87
N ILE A 83 12.59 -12.69 -13.03
CA ILE A 83 12.98 -14.02 -12.55
C ILE A 83 12.03 -15.06 -13.11
N GLU A 84 12.59 -16.09 -13.72
CA GLU A 84 11.84 -17.23 -14.25
C GLU A 84 12.33 -18.52 -13.61
N LEU A 85 11.41 -19.46 -13.43
CA LEU A 85 11.67 -20.80 -12.94
C LEU A 85 11.13 -21.82 -13.93
N ASP A 86 11.99 -22.70 -14.38
CA ASP A 86 11.59 -23.91 -15.09
C ASP A 86 11.96 -25.13 -14.24
N ILE A 87 11.18 -26.21 -14.35
CA ILE A 87 11.42 -27.45 -13.62
C ILE A 87 11.36 -28.65 -14.56
N ALA A 88 12.26 -29.61 -14.32
CA ALA A 88 12.27 -30.89 -14.99
C ALA A 88 12.31 -32.03 -13.95
N PRO A 89 11.67 -33.20 -14.21
CA PRO A 89 11.88 -34.38 -13.41
C PRO A 89 13.36 -34.82 -13.42
N ALA A 90 13.88 -35.31 -12.30
CA ALA A 90 15.25 -35.86 -12.27
C ALA A 90 15.44 -37.04 -13.25
N ALA A 91 14.37 -37.81 -13.49
CA ALA A 91 14.36 -38.92 -14.47
C ALA A 91 14.37 -38.46 -15.92
N ASP A 92 13.95 -37.24 -16.23
CA ASP A 92 13.98 -36.68 -17.59
C ASP A 92 14.49 -35.21 -17.53
N PRO A 93 15.81 -35.01 -17.42
CA PRO A 93 16.43 -33.71 -17.16
C PRO A 93 16.37 -32.74 -18.34
N LYS A 94 15.85 -33.16 -19.49
CA LYS A 94 15.66 -32.31 -20.68
C LYS A 94 14.22 -31.75 -20.78
N LYS A 95 13.26 -32.35 -20.07
CA LYS A 95 11.85 -31.98 -20.15
C LYS A 95 11.51 -30.85 -19.15
N PHE A 96 11.97 -29.67 -19.42
CA PHE A 96 11.65 -28.49 -18.64
C PHE A 96 10.25 -27.97 -18.93
N SER A 97 9.53 -27.61 -17.89
CA SER A 97 8.24 -26.89 -17.95
C SER A 97 8.30 -25.61 -17.11
N ARG A 98 7.66 -24.55 -17.60
CA ARG A 98 7.62 -23.26 -16.91
C ARG A 98 6.76 -23.35 -15.64
N VAL A 99 7.30 -22.87 -14.53
CA VAL A 99 6.59 -22.68 -13.27
C VAL A 99 6.13 -21.23 -13.18
N LYS A 100 4.84 -21.02 -12.97
CA LYS A 100 4.26 -19.68 -12.85
C LYS A 100 4.34 -19.19 -11.41
N PHE A 101 4.87 -18.00 -11.21
CA PHE A 101 4.76 -17.28 -9.96
C PHE A 101 3.39 -16.57 -9.87
N SER A 102 2.79 -16.56 -8.68
CA SER A 102 1.50 -15.90 -8.42
C SER A 102 1.66 -14.55 -7.75
N THR A 103 2.62 -14.43 -6.84
CA THR A 103 2.88 -13.19 -6.09
C THR A 103 4.36 -13.05 -5.79
N ALA A 104 4.81 -11.81 -5.67
CA ALA A 104 6.14 -11.48 -5.19
C ALA A 104 6.06 -10.48 -4.05
N ARG A 105 6.90 -10.66 -3.02
CA ARG A 105 7.06 -9.73 -1.90
C ARG A 105 8.55 -9.57 -1.61
N ALA A 106 8.96 -8.35 -1.24
CA ALA A 106 10.35 -8.08 -0.85
C ALA A 106 10.41 -7.40 0.52
N SER A 107 11.56 -7.55 1.19
CA SER A 107 11.87 -6.82 2.44
C SER A 107 11.89 -5.31 2.20
N PHE A 108 12.33 -4.89 1.01
CA PHE A 108 12.29 -3.52 0.53
C PHE A 108 12.17 -3.51 -1.00
N SER A 109 11.50 -2.50 -1.55
CA SER A 109 11.47 -2.18 -2.98
C SER A 109 11.62 -0.69 -3.18
N GLN A 110 12.48 -0.29 -4.10
CA GLN A 110 12.61 1.10 -4.53
C GLN A 110 11.31 1.56 -5.16
N LYS A 111 10.92 2.81 -4.90
CA LYS A 111 9.73 3.43 -5.51
C LYS A 111 9.79 3.30 -7.05
N SER A 112 8.71 2.85 -7.64
CA SER A 112 8.58 2.55 -9.07
C SER A 112 9.34 1.33 -9.57
N TYR A 113 10.00 0.56 -8.68
CA TYR A 113 10.70 -0.69 -8.98
C TYR A 113 10.29 -1.78 -7.97
N GLU A 114 9.00 -1.98 -7.87
CA GLU A 114 8.39 -2.96 -6.95
C GLU A 114 8.71 -4.38 -7.38
N VAL A 115 8.97 -5.26 -6.42
CA VAL A 115 9.37 -6.66 -6.67
C VAL A 115 8.37 -7.45 -7.54
N ALA A 116 7.10 -7.05 -7.53
CA ALA A 116 6.09 -7.68 -8.39
C ALA A 116 6.40 -7.54 -9.90
N LYS A 117 7.17 -6.51 -10.26
CA LYS A 117 7.63 -6.30 -11.66
C LYS A 117 8.72 -7.27 -12.11
N ALA A 118 9.32 -8.01 -11.20
CA ALA A 118 10.25 -9.07 -11.55
C ALA A 118 9.57 -10.40 -11.93
N ILE A 119 8.23 -10.44 -12.00
CA ILE A 119 7.42 -11.62 -12.39
C ILE A 119 6.24 -11.24 -13.30
N ASP A 120 6.25 -10.06 -13.90
CA ASP A 120 5.13 -9.55 -14.71
C ASP A 120 5.24 -9.90 -16.21
N GLY A 121 6.33 -10.57 -16.61
CA GLY A 121 6.60 -10.96 -17.98
C GLY A 121 7.22 -9.84 -18.83
N ASN A 122 7.57 -8.70 -18.23
CA ASN A 122 8.17 -7.56 -18.90
C ASN A 122 9.58 -7.26 -18.31
N PRO A 123 10.63 -7.94 -18.77
CA PRO A 123 11.96 -7.81 -18.18
C PRO A 123 12.62 -6.45 -18.42
N GLY A 124 12.13 -5.64 -19.37
CA GLY A 124 12.77 -4.38 -19.77
C GLY A 124 11.79 -3.24 -19.95
N GLY A 125 12.31 -2.02 -20.00
CA GLY A 125 11.54 -0.79 -20.16
C GLY A 125 11.67 0.17 -18.99
N PRO A 126 11.08 1.35 -19.07
CA PRO A 126 11.10 2.33 -17.99
C PRO A 126 10.44 1.76 -16.72
N ASN A 127 11.15 1.82 -15.61
CA ASN A 127 10.67 1.33 -14.30
C ASN A 127 10.33 -0.18 -14.28
N ALA A 128 10.89 -1.00 -15.17
CA ALA A 128 10.73 -2.45 -15.15
C ALA A 128 11.65 -3.08 -14.09
N GLY A 129 11.16 -4.12 -13.41
CA GLY A 129 11.93 -4.94 -12.50
C GLY A 129 11.97 -4.45 -11.04
N TRP A 130 12.75 -5.16 -10.23
CA TRP A 130 12.96 -4.92 -8.80
C TRP A 130 14.30 -4.26 -8.53
N ALA A 131 14.30 -3.18 -7.75
CA ALA A 131 15.49 -2.48 -7.28
C ALA A 131 15.37 -2.11 -5.79
N ILE A 132 16.49 -1.68 -5.17
CA ILE A 132 16.58 -1.50 -3.71
C ILE A 132 17.12 -0.14 -3.24
N SER A 133 17.45 0.79 -4.13
CA SER A 133 17.91 2.11 -3.68
C SER A 133 16.80 2.85 -2.90
N PRO A 134 17.12 3.51 -1.76
CA PRO A 134 18.44 3.79 -1.19
C PRO A 134 18.98 2.72 -0.20
N GLU A 135 18.30 1.58 -0.01
CA GLU A 135 18.67 0.55 0.98
C GLU A 135 19.83 -0.36 0.51
N VAL A 136 20.86 0.25 -0.09
CA VAL A 136 22.12 -0.42 -0.50
C VAL A 136 23.01 -0.76 0.70
N GLY A 137 23.96 -1.67 0.53
CA GLY A 137 24.85 -2.11 1.59
C GLY A 137 24.17 -2.96 2.67
N LYS A 138 22.95 -3.42 2.44
CA LYS A 138 22.16 -4.24 3.36
C LYS A 138 21.63 -5.48 2.65
N ASN A 139 21.44 -6.56 3.41
CA ASN A 139 20.77 -7.75 2.88
C ASN A 139 19.32 -7.43 2.57
N GLN A 140 18.87 -7.86 1.39
CA GLN A 140 17.48 -7.77 0.98
C GLN A 140 16.98 -9.17 0.61
N THR A 141 15.67 -9.37 0.77
CA THR A 141 15.06 -10.68 0.50
C THR A 141 13.80 -10.51 -0.32
N ALA A 142 13.65 -11.28 -1.37
CA ALA A 142 12.41 -11.43 -2.11
C ALA A 142 11.88 -12.85 -1.98
N ILE A 143 10.56 -13.01 -1.90
CA ILE A 143 9.83 -14.27 -1.89
C ILE A 143 8.85 -14.28 -3.05
N PHE A 144 8.98 -15.26 -3.90
CA PHE A 144 8.14 -15.51 -5.07
C PHE A 144 7.29 -16.75 -4.81
N SER A 145 5.99 -16.56 -4.60
CA SER A 145 5.05 -17.67 -4.40
C SER A 145 4.71 -18.33 -5.73
N ILE A 146 4.67 -19.65 -5.76
CA ILE A 146 4.31 -20.45 -6.93
C ILE A 146 2.78 -20.56 -6.99
N ALA A 147 2.20 -20.41 -8.18
CA ALA A 147 0.75 -20.46 -8.37
C ALA A 147 0.18 -21.84 -8.00
N ASP A 148 0.80 -22.88 -8.57
CA ASP A 148 0.44 -24.27 -8.33
C ASP A 148 1.66 -25.03 -7.79
N PRO A 149 1.60 -25.57 -6.56
CA PRO A 149 2.73 -26.28 -5.97
C PRO A 149 3.25 -27.39 -6.88
N VAL A 150 4.55 -27.36 -7.14
CA VAL A 150 5.16 -28.32 -8.04
C VAL A 150 5.36 -29.65 -7.34
N GLN A 151 4.68 -30.67 -7.84
CA GLN A 151 4.74 -32.04 -7.35
C GLN A 151 5.44 -32.92 -8.39
N LEU A 152 6.71 -33.31 -8.09
CA LEU A 152 7.49 -34.25 -8.89
C LEU A 152 8.10 -35.29 -7.97
N GLU A 153 7.67 -36.53 -8.10
CA GLU A 153 8.24 -37.66 -7.38
C GLU A 153 9.62 -38.01 -7.92
N GLY A 154 10.51 -38.46 -7.08
CA GLY A 154 11.87 -38.88 -7.46
C GLY A 154 12.89 -37.72 -7.56
N GLY A 155 12.47 -36.48 -7.24
CA GLY A 155 13.30 -35.31 -7.31
C GLY A 155 13.16 -34.51 -8.63
N SER A 156 13.68 -33.30 -8.61
CA SER A 156 13.58 -32.38 -9.75
C SER A 156 14.83 -31.54 -9.92
N ILE A 157 14.99 -31.04 -11.14
CA ILE A 157 16.00 -30.04 -11.52
C ILE A 157 15.28 -28.72 -11.69
N LEU A 158 15.65 -27.73 -10.89
CA LEU A 158 15.20 -26.35 -10.99
C LEU A 158 16.15 -25.57 -11.89
N ARG A 159 15.64 -24.82 -12.84
CA ARG A 159 16.42 -23.90 -13.67
C ARG A 159 15.88 -22.49 -13.47
N PHE A 160 16.75 -21.63 -12.95
CA PHE A 160 16.46 -20.21 -12.77
C PHE A 160 17.04 -19.40 -13.90
N THR A 161 16.28 -18.41 -14.37
CA THR A 161 16.72 -17.40 -15.33
C THR A 161 16.48 -16.03 -14.73
N LEU A 162 17.53 -15.25 -14.52
CA LEU A 162 17.52 -13.92 -13.93
C LEU A 162 17.89 -12.90 -15.00
N LYS A 163 16.91 -12.20 -15.55
CA LYS A 163 17.10 -11.23 -16.65
C LYS A 163 17.35 -9.84 -16.10
N GLN A 164 18.39 -9.17 -16.58
CA GLN A 164 18.88 -7.88 -16.09
C GLN A 164 19.20 -6.96 -17.27
N PRO A 165 18.19 -6.53 -18.06
CA PRO A 165 18.40 -5.73 -19.26
C PRO A 165 18.40 -4.21 -19.02
N TYR A 166 18.42 -3.75 -17.75
CA TYR A 166 18.18 -2.34 -17.41
C TYR A 166 19.29 -1.43 -17.99
N ASP A 167 20.52 -1.58 -17.50
CA ASP A 167 21.67 -0.80 -17.97
C ASP A 167 22.99 -1.57 -17.81
N ASP A 168 24.10 -0.89 -18.01
CA ASP A 168 25.42 -1.50 -18.00
C ASP A 168 26.06 -1.61 -16.61
N THR A 169 25.33 -1.30 -15.53
CA THR A 169 25.89 -1.29 -14.17
C THR A 169 25.03 -1.99 -13.12
N HIS A 170 23.71 -1.93 -13.24
CA HIS A 170 22.77 -2.37 -12.19
C HIS A 170 22.45 -3.87 -12.26
N THR A 171 23.46 -4.72 -12.14
CA THR A 171 23.28 -6.18 -12.11
C THR A 171 23.46 -6.75 -10.72
N LEU A 172 23.02 -8.00 -10.51
CA LEU A 172 23.15 -8.70 -9.23
C LEU A 172 24.62 -9.01 -8.95
N GLY A 173 25.09 -8.68 -7.74
CA GLY A 173 26.47 -8.89 -7.32
C GLY A 173 26.67 -10.12 -6.44
N LYS A 174 25.84 -10.29 -5.42
CA LYS A 174 25.85 -11.47 -4.56
C LYS A 174 24.44 -11.87 -4.16
N PHE A 175 24.10 -13.13 -4.39
CA PHE A 175 22.76 -13.64 -4.11
C PHE A 175 22.74 -15.14 -3.76
N ARG A 176 21.66 -15.57 -3.12
CA ARG A 176 21.40 -16.98 -2.80
C ARG A 176 19.94 -17.33 -3.06
N LEU A 177 19.68 -18.53 -3.56
CA LEU A 177 18.35 -19.05 -3.80
C LEU A 177 18.01 -20.16 -2.82
N SER A 178 16.78 -20.14 -2.31
CA SER A 178 16.24 -21.17 -1.43
C SER A 178 14.81 -21.49 -1.85
N VAL A 179 14.34 -22.67 -1.52
CA VAL A 179 12.96 -23.11 -1.77
C VAL A 179 12.30 -23.63 -0.49
N THR A 180 10.96 -23.63 -0.47
CA THR A 180 10.19 -24.19 0.63
C THR A 180 8.97 -24.95 0.11
N THR A 181 8.48 -25.89 0.92
CA THR A 181 7.22 -26.62 0.69
C THR A 181 6.12 -26.13 1.63
N GLN A 182 6.39 -25.13 2.48
CA GLN A 182 5.42 -24.61 3.43
C GLN A 182 4.30 -23.88 2.70
N LYS A 183 3.07 -24.19 3.04
CA LYS A 183 1.86 -23.49 2.56
C LYS A 183 1.51 -22.33 3.49
N GLY A 184 0.93 -21.28 2.93
CA GLY A 184 0.44 -20.11 3.68
C GLY A 184 1.40 -18.92 3.67
N PRO A 185 1.20 -17.95 4.57
CA PRO A 185 2.03 -16.76 4.62
C PRO A 185 3.48 -17.12 4.94
N LEU A 186 4.40 -16.78 4.04
CA LEU A 186 5.83 -17.02 4.22
C LEU A 186 6.45 -15.75 4.78
N PRO A 187 6.92 -15.74 6.04
CA PRO A 187 7.61 -14.59 6.61
C PRO A 187 8.97 -14.41 5.94
N PHE A 188 9.42 -13.17 5.83
CA PHE A 188 10.82 -12.85 5.59
C PHE A 188 11.66 -13.36 6.76
N ALA A 189 12.99 -13.33 6.64
CA ALA A 189 13.85 -13.54 7.80
C ALA A 189 13.35 -12.65 8.94
N LEU A 190 13.19 -13.25 10.12
CA LEU A 190 12.75 -12.52 11.30
C LEU A 190 13.71 -11.36 11.56
N PRO A 191 13.22 -10.13 11.80
CA PRO A 191 14.05 -9.05 12.30
C PRO A 191 14.84 -9.50 13.54
N GLY A 192 16.02 -8.92 13.75
CA GLY A 192 16.92 -9.34 14.83
C GLY A 192 16.25 -9.30 16.20
N ASP A 193 15.53 -8.23 16.50
CA ASP A 193 14.74 -8.03 17.73
C ASP A 193 13.64 -9.08 17.91
N VAL A 194 12.96 -9.44 16.84
CA VAL A 194 11.94 -10.52 16.86
C VAL A 194 12.58 -11.89 17.01
N LYS A 195 13.72 -12.14 16.36
CA LYS A 195 14.47 -13.38 16.50
C LYS A 195 14.97 -13.57 17.94
N GLU A 196 15.56 -12.53 18.52
CA GLU A 196 16.00 -12.51 19.90
C GLU A 196 14.83 -12.70 20.88
N ALA A 197 13.71 -12.01 20.64
CA ALA A 197 12.51 -12.17 21.46
C ALA A 197 11.92 -13.57 21.38
N LEU A 198 11.98 -14.24 20.23
CA LEU A 198 11.51 -15.63 20.06
C LEU A 198 12.45 -16.66 20.66
N ALA A 199 13.74 -16.34 20.83
CA ALA A 199 14.70 -17.21 21.51
C ALA A 199 14.45 -17.27 23.03
N VAL A 200 13.76 -16.28 23.61
CA VAL A 200 13.35 -16.26 25.02
C VAL A 200 12.07 -17.08 25.21
N GLN A 201 11.98 -17.85 26.29
CA GLN A 201 10.77 -18.64 26.64
C GLN A 201 9.57 -17.66 26.76
N LYS A 202 8.38 -18.14 26.37
CA LYS A 202 7.18 -17.30 26.21
C LYS A 202 6.81 -16.54 27.50
N ASP A 203 6.92 -17.17 28.62
CA ASP A 203 6.62 -16.68 29.98
C ASP A 203 7.71 -15.76 30.56
N GLN A 204 8.89 -15.74 29.96
CA GLN A 204 10.02 -14.90 30.36
C GLN A 204 10.22 -13.67 29.47
N ARG A 205 9.38 -13.49 28.44
CA ARG A 205 9.47 -12.36 27.53
C ARG A 205 9.03 -11.08 28.20
N ASN A 206 9.85 -10.04 28.10
CA ASN A 206 9.49 -8.71 28.55
C ASN A 206 8.52 -8.02 27.57
N LYS A 207 7.96 -6.88 28.01
CA LYS A 207 6.97 -6.13 27.21
C LYS A 207 7.53 -5.71 25.83
N ALA A 208 8.76 -5.22 25.74
CA ALA A 208 9.36 -4.79 24.48
C ALA A 208 9.48 -5.96 23.50
N GLN A 209 9.84 -7.15 23.96
CA GLN A 209 9.91 -8.36 23.16
C GLN A 209 8.54 -8.82 22.67
N LEU A 210 7.51 -8.73 23.52
CA LEU A 210 6.12 -9.04 23.12
C LEU A 210 5.59 -8.03 22.10
N ASP A 211 5.90 -6.75 22.28
CA ASP A 211 5.50 -5.68 21.35
C ASP A 211 6.17 -5.87 19.97
N ALA A 212 7.48 -6.19 19.94
CA ALA A 212 8.20 -6.47 18.69
C ALA A 212 7.58 -7.68 17.94
N ILE A 213 7.32 -8.77 18.65
CA ILE A 213 6.66 -9.97 18.09
C ILE A 213 5.27 -9.61 17.55
N THR A 214 4.46 -8.92 18.36
CA THR A 214 3.08 -8.57 18.00
C THR A 214 3.04 -7.63 16.77
N LYS A 215 3.92 -6.62 16.75
CA LYS A 215 4.05 -5.71 15.62
C LYS A 215 4.43 -6.46 14.34
N TYR A 216 5.46 -7.30 14.42
CA TYR A 216 5.91 -8.08 13.26
C TYR A 216 4.80 -8.97 12.68
N PHE A 217 4.08 -9.72 13.54
CA PHE A 217 2.99 -10.57 13.07
C PHE A 217 1.83 -9.77 12.50
N ARG A 218 1.44 -8.64 13.10
CA ARG A 218 0.41 -7.76 12.53
C ARG A 218 0.77 -7.24 11.15
N GLU A 219 2.04 -6.85 10.95
CA GLU A 219 2.52 -6.34 9.68
C GLU A 219 2.66 -7.41 8.59
N ASN A 220 2.75 -8.69 8.97
CA ASN A 220 3.01 -9.80 8.03
C ASN A 220 1.87 -10.80 7.91
N ASP A 221 0.86 -10.77 8.77
CA ASP A 221 -0.31 -11.64 8.68
C ASP A 221 -1.32 -11.10 7.66
N SER A 222 -1.50 -11.84 6.58
CA SER A 222 -2.44 -11.47 5.51
C SER A 222 -3.90 -11.47 5.97
N THR A 223 -4.26 -12.33 6.93
CA THR A 223 -5.60 -12.41 7.50
C THR A 223 -5.89 -11.19 8.34
N LEU A 224 -4.96 -10.78 9.21
CA LEU A 224 -5.09 -9.56 10.00
C LEU A 224 -5.17 -8.32 9.11
N LYS A 225 -4.31 -8.21 8.08
CA LYS A 225 -4.40 -7.11 7.11
C LYS A 225 -5.76 -7.05 6.40
N SER A 226 -6.29 -8.19 6.00
CA SER A 226 -7.63 -8.26 5.38
C SER A 226 -8.72 -7.82 6.35
N LEU A 227 -8.64 -8.23 7.62
CA LEU A 227 -9.58 -7.83 8.67
C LEU A 227 -9.47 -6.34 8.99
N ASP A 228 -8.25 -5.79 9.07
CA ASP A 228 -8.04 -4.36 9.29
C ASP A 228 -8.58 -3.51 8.13
N GLN A 229 -8.42 -3.98 6.88
CA GLN A 229 -9.02 -3.33 5.71
C GLN A 229 -10.55 -3.35 5.76
N LYS A 230 -11.16 -4.49 6.09
CA LYS A 230 -12.62 -4.61 6.26
C LYS A 230 -13.12 -3.72 7.40
N LEU A 231 -12.38 -3.64 8.50
CA LEU A 231 -12.71 -2.77 9.63
C LEU A 231 -12.62 -1.30 9.25
N ALA A 232 -11.57 -0.91 8.51
CA ALA A 232 -11.41 0.45 8.00
C ALA A 232 -12.54 0.82 7.03
N GLU A 233 -12.94 -0.10 6.16
CA GLU A 233 -14.08 0.08 5.24
C GLU A 233 -15.40 0.22 6.01
N ALA A 234 -15.64 -0.64 7.01
CA ALA A 234 -16.85 -0.59 7.85
C ALA A 234 -16.92 0.68 8.73
N ARG A 235 -15.78 1.30 9.03
CA ARG A 235 -15.70 2.56 9.79
C ARG A 235 -15.88 3.80 8.91
N LYS A 236 -15.90 3.67 7.59
CA LYS A 236 -16.20 4.81 6.72
C LYS A 236 -17.60 5.32 7.00
N PRO A 237 -17.78 6.64 7.12
CA PRO A 237 -19.11 7.21 7.31
C PRO A 237 -20.00 6.73 6.15
N LEU A 238 -21.22 6.33 6.48
CA LEU A 238 -22.21 5.99 5.46
C LEU A 238 -22.40 7.20 4.53
N PRO A 239 -22.57 6.99 3.23
CA PRO A 239 -22.86 8.08 2.30
C PRO A 239 -24.10 8.81 2.77
N ILE A 240 -24.00 10.13 2.86
CA ILE A 240 -25.12 10.98 3.30
C ILE A 240 -26.26 10.77 2.31
N ASN A 241 -27.41 10.32 2.80
CA ASN A 241 -28.59 10.14 1.95
C ASN A 241 -28.99 11.51 1.35
N PRO A 242 -29.00 11.67 0.01
CA PRO A 242 -29.34 12.95 -0.64
C PRO A 242 -30.66 13.53 -0.16
N LYS A 243 -31.65 12.66 0.11
CA LYS A 243 -32.96 13.05 0.61
C LYS A 243 -32.91 13.64 2.02
N LEU A 244 -31.96 13.20 2.88
CA LEU A 244 -31.74 13.82 4.20
C LEU A 244 -31.15 15.21 4.08
N VAL A 245 -30.28 15.45 3.11
CA VAL A 245 -29.72 16.79 2.85
C VAL A 245 -30.83 17.74 2.39
N GLU A 246 -31.67 17.29 1.46
CA GLU A 246 -32.82 18.03 0.97
C GLU A 246 -33.81 18.38 2.10
N LEU A 247 -34.21 17.38 2.89
CA LEU A 247 -35.13 17.57 4.02
C LEU A 247 -34.58 18.51 5.08
N ARG A 248 -33.29 18.44 5.39
CA ARG A 248 -32.64 19.40 6.30
C ARG A 248 -32.63 20.81 5.74
N GLY A 249 -32.40 20.95 4.43
CA GLY A 249 -32.50 22.24 3.75
C GLY A 249 -33.88 22.85 3.82
N LEU A 250 -34.93 22.04 3.57
CA LEU A 250 -36.32 22.46 3.72
C LEU A 250 -36.66 22.84 5.16
N LEU A 251 -36.22 22.06 6.14
CA LEU A 251 -36.43 22.37 7.56
C LEU A 251 -35.80 23.72 7.93
N THR A 252 -34.53 23.94 7.53
CA THR A 252 -33.84 25.22 7.76
C THR A 252 -34.54 26.40 7.09
N ALA A 253 -35.11 26.17 5.90
CA ALA A 253 -35.87 27.20 5.19
C ALA A 253 -37.20 27.51 5.91
N LEU A 254 -37.89 26.53 6.46
CA LEU A 254 -39.13 26.67 7.24
C LEU A 254 -38.90 27.30 8.62
N GLU A 255 -37.75 27.04 9.24
CA GLU A 255 -37.37 27.65 10.53
C GLU A 255 -36.98 29.14 10.41
N LYS A 256 -36.69 29.62 9.21
CA LYS A 256 -36.51 31.05 8.98
C LYS A 256 -37.83 31.74 9.18
N LYS A 257 -37.92 32.59 10.27
CA LYS A 257 -39.07 33.45 10.46
C LYS A 257 -39.38 34.18 9.15
N PRO A 258 -40.65 34.15 8.68
CA PRO A 258 -41.02 34.93 7.50
C PRO A 258 -40.65 36.39 7.74
N SER A 259 -40.09 37.05 6.76
CA SER A 259 -39.82 38.51 6.85
C SER A 259 -41.13 39.19 7.16
N VAL A 260 -41.17 39.91 8.24
CA VAL A 260 -42.38 40.73 8.58
C VAL A 260 -42.57 41.71 7.45
N ASP A 261 -43.78 41.69 6.81
CA ASP A 261 -44.13 42.65 5.78
C ASP A 261 -43.96 44.06 6.36
N PRO A 262 -43.15 44.92 5.78
CA PRO A 262 -42.97 46.29 6.30
C PRO A 262 -44.29 47.09 6.42
N ARG A 263 -45.35 46.67 5.73
CA ARG A 263 -46.69 47.24 5.82
C ARG A 263 -47.42 46.84 7.10
N HIS A 264 -47.05 45.70 7.72
CA HIS A 264 -47.68 45.22 8.94
C HIS A 264 -47.51 46.20 10.11
N ASP A 265 -46.33 46.74 10.29
CA ASP A 265 -46.05 47.72 11.35
C ASP A 265 -46.80 49.03 11.13
N ARG A 266 -46.95 49.43 9.87
CA ARG A 266 -47.80 50.57 9.50
C ARG A 266 -49.25 50.33 9.85
N TRP A 267 -49.79 49.18 9.47
CA TRP A 267 -51.18 48.80 9.81
C TRP A 267 -51.43 48.71 11.32
N LEU A 268 -50.47 48.20 12.09
CA LEU A 268 -50.59 48.19 13.54
C LEU A 268 -50.61 49.60 14.14
N ASN A 269 -49.77 50.51 13.61
CA ASN A 269 -49.77 51.91 14.00
C ASN A 269 -51.09 52.61 13.64
N ASP A 270 -51.57 52.42 12.41
CA ASP A 270 -52.83 52.97 11.95
C ASP A 270 -54.03 52.49 12.77
N LEU A 271 -54.03 51.17 13.09
CA LEU A 271 -55.04 50.58 13.94
C LEU A 271 -54.98 51.16 15.36
N SER A 272 -53.78 51.37 15.91
CA SER A 272 -53.56 52.00 17.20
C SER A 272 -54.06 53.44 17.23
N LEU A 273 -53.75 54.22 16.19
CA LEU A 273 -54.24 55.59 16.04
C LEU A 273 -55.76 55.64 15.91
N SER A 274 -56.34 54.81 15.07
CA SER A 274 -57.80 54.68 14.95
C SER A 274 -58.49 54.35 16.27
N LYS A 275 -57.94 53.41 17.07
CA LYS A 275 -58.48 53.09 18.38
C LYS A 275 -58.38 54.25 19.33
N LYS A 276 -57.29 55.04 19.34
CA LYS A 276 -57.11 56.24 20.14
C LYS A 276 -58.15 57.33 19.77
N GLN A 277 -58.29 57.59 18.46
CA GLN A 277 -59.29 58.51 17.94
C GLN A 277 -60.70 58.10 18.28
N LEU A 278 -61.03 56.81 18.25
CA LEU A 278 -62.35 56.31 18.61
C LEU A 278 -62.59 56.48 20.11
N ALA A 279 -61.57 56.18 20.94
CA ALA A 279 -61.70 56.39 22.44
C ALA A 279 -61.82 57.85 22.80
N GLN A 280 -61.20 58.78 22.04
CA GLN A 280 -61.26 60.21 22.30
C GLN A 280 -62.21 60.97 21.31
N ARG A 281 -63.28 60.33 20.92
CA ARG A 281 -64.19 60.73 19.86
C ARG A 281 -64.62 62.17 19.90
N ARG A 282 -64.88 62.70 21.15
CA ARG A 282 -65.25 64.10 21.34
C ARG A 282 -64.13 65.08 21.03
N LEU A 283 -62.87 64.75 21.49
CA LEU A 283 -61.68 65.56 21.24
C LEU A 283 -61.30 65.55 19.77
N THR A 284 -61.33 64.39 19.16
CA THR A 284 -61.03 64.25 17.70
C THR A 284 -61.98 65.09 16.85
N ARG A 285 -63.28 65.00 17.12
CA ARG A 285 -64.28 65.80 16.42
C ARG A 285 -64.13 67.34 16.62
N ALA A 286 -63.74 67.74 17.84
CA ALA A 286 -63.46 69.16 18.11
C ALA A 286 -62.19 69.63 17.31
N GLN A 287 -61.18 68.82 17.29
CA GLN A 287 -59.94 69.08 16.46
C GLN A 287 -60.24 69.17 15.01
N ASP A 288 -61.00 68.21 14.42
CA ASP A 288 -61.39 68.20 13.03
C ASP A 288 -62.21 69.44 12.68
N LEU A 289 -63.17 69.81 13.54
CA LEU A 289 -63.99 71.04 13.37
C LEU A 289 -63.12 72.28 13.42
N THR A 290 -62.19 72.38 14.36
CA THR A 290 -61.27 73.48 14.52
C THR A 290 -60.36 73.60 13.25
N TRP A 291 -59.83 72.47 12.81
CA TRP A 291 -59.01 72.40 11.65
C TRP A 291 -59.76 72.82 10.36
N ALA A 292 -61.04 72.39 10.22
CA ALA A 292 -61.90 72.76 9.14
C ALA A 292 -62.23 74.28 9.15
N LEU A 293 -62.48 74.81 10.31
CA LEU A 293 -62.76 76.21 10.49
C LEU A 293 -61.60 77.15 10.16
N ILE A 294 -60.38 76.78 10.61
CA ILE A 294 -59.13 77.47 10.36
C ILE A 294 -58.78 77.45 8.88
N ASN A 295 -59.08 76.40 8.18
CA ASN A 295 -58.75 76.19 6.77
C ASN A 295 -59.89 76.63 5.81
N THR A 296 -60.97 77.23 6.34
CA THR A 296 -61.98 77.77 5.48
C THR A 296 -61.52 79.14 4.91
N SER A 297 -61.86 79.40 3.70
CA SER A 297 -61.54 80.67 3.06
C SER A 297 -62.05 81.86 3.82
N ALA A 298 -63.24 81.76 4.52
CA ALA A 298 -63.79 82.82 5.32
C ALA A 298 -62.96 83.16 6.58
N PHE A 299 -62.24 82.13 7.16
CA PHE A 299 -61.37 82.35 8.33
C PHE A 299 -59.97 82.87 7.86
N LEU A 300 -59.44 82.43 6.71
CA LEU A 300 -58.15 82.83 6.20
C LEU A 300 -58.11 84.28 5.60
N PHE A 301 -59.23 84.82 5.24
CA PHE A 301 -59.30 86.14 4.61
C PHE A 301 -59.99 87.26 5.44
N ASN A 302 -60.40 86.95 6.68
CA ASN A 302 -60.99 87.93 7.63
C ASN A 302 -60.05 88.32 8.79
N HIS A 303 -58.73 88.20 8.53
CA HIS A 303 -57.71 88.74 9.42
C HIS A 303 -56.71 89.53 8.70
#